data_13efa09affcb9345483aec71a43d2d0f
#
_entry.id   13efa09affcb9345483aec71a43d2d0f
#
_cell.length_a   1.000
_cell.length_b   1.000
_cell.length_c   1.000
_cell.angle_alpha   90.00
_cell.angle_beta   90.00
_cell.angle_gamma   90.00
#
_symmetry.space_group_name_H-M   'P 1'
#
loop_
_entity.id
_entity.type
_entity.pdbx_description
1 polymer ?
#
loop_
_entity_poly.entity_id
_entity_poly.type
_entity_poly.pdbx_seq_one_letter_code
_entity_poly.pdbx_strand_id
1 'polypeptide(L)'
;MILVYDSLTGNTRRFAERVGGALGLPVMPLAHYPGGDALLLTYTFGQGEVPGSTQRFLAQHAPQVRGVVSSGSYHWGTNFGRAGRRIAENWGIPLVAIINKAGSQADLERVQQWIVGQS
;
A
#
# COMPACT_ATOMS: atom_id res chain seq x y z
N MET A 1 -11.16 8.05 4.64
CA MET A 1 -9.81 7.59 4.24
C MET A 1 -9.76 7.38 2.73
N ILE A 2 -8.67 7.73 2.12
CA ILE A 2 -8.44 7.57 0.68
C ILE A 2 -7.44 6.43 0.49
N LEU A 3 -7.68 5.57 -0.50
CA LEU A 3 -6.72 4.54 -0.88
C LEU A 3 -5.90 5.06 -2.06
N VAL A 4 -4.60 5.28 -1.86
CA VAL A 4 -3.71 5.71 -2.93
C VAL A 4 -2.74 4.58 -3.27
N TYR A 5 -2.54 4.33 -4.56
CA TYR A 5 -1.74 3.21 -4.99
C TYR A 5 -0.62 3.62 -5.94
N ASP A 6 0.47 2.85 -5.88
CA ASP A 6 1.55 2.86 -6.84
C ASP A 6 1.63 1.44 -7.41
N SER A 7 1.48 1.28 -8.71
CA SER A 7 1.37 -0.06 -9.32
C SER A 7 2.16 -0.12 -10.62
N LEU A 8 2.98 -1.17 -10.75
CA LEU A 8 3.74 -1.40 -11.97
C LEU A 8 3.02 -2.35 -12.93
N THR A 9 2.53 -3.48 -12.39
CA THR A 9 1.92 -4.55 -13.21
C THR A 9 0.40 -4.62 -13.05
N GLY A 10 -0.18 -3.74 -12.23
CA GLY A 10 -1.61 -3.71 -11.95
C GLY A 10 -2.04 -4.52 -10.73
N ASN A 11 -1.16 -5.29 -10.10
CA ASN A 11 -1.50 -6.08 -8.91
C ASN A 11 -1.94 -5.20 -7.74
N THR A 12 -1.16 -4.17 -7.44
CA THR A 12 -1.46 -3.25 -6.35
C THR A 12 -2.77 -2.49 -6.61
N ARG A 13 -2.96 -2.03 -7.84
CA ARG A 13 -4.19 -1.35 -8.24
C ARG A 13 -5.41 -2.24 -8.06
N ARG A 14 -5.35 -3.47 -8.54
CA ARG A 14 -6.47 -4.42 -8.43
C ARG A 14 -6.85 -4.68 -6.97
N PHE A 15 -5.84 -4.84 -6.11
CA PHE A 15 -6.10 -5.02 -4.68
C PHE A 15 -6.74 -3.77 -4.07
N ALA A 16 -6.19 -2.59 -4.37
CA ALA A 16 -6.75 -1.33 -3.88
C ALA A 16 -8.21 -1.14 -4.31
N GLU A 17 -8.52 -1.46 -5.57
CA GLU A 17 -9.88 -1.37 -6.09
C GLU A 17 -10.84 -2.34 -5.39
N ARG A 18 -10.37 -3.54 -5.05
CA ARG A 18 -11.18 -4.51 -4.28
C ARG A 18 -11.50 -4.01 -2.88
N VAL A 19 -10.51 -3.46 -2.19
CA VAL A 19 -10.70 -2.90 -0.84
C VAL A 19 -11.64 -1.70 -0.90
N GLY A 20 -11.39 -0.77 -1.79
CA GLY A 20 -12.19 0.44 -1.93
C GLY A 20 -13.63 0.14 -2.33
N GLY A 21 -13.81 -0.80 -3.26
CA GLY A 21 -15.15 -1.22 -3.69
C GLY A 21 -15.96 -1.86 -2.55
N ALA A 22 -15.30 -2.65 -1.71
CA ALA A 22 -15.96 -3.30 -0.59
C ALA A 22 -16.37 -2.31 0.51
N LEU A 23 -15.60 -1.24 0.72
CA LEU A 23 -15.84 -0.28 1.80
C LEU A 23 -16.42 1.05 1.34
N GLY A 24 -16.63 1.24 0.03
CA GLY A 24 -17.12 2.50 -0.51
C GLY A 24 -16.13 3.65 -0.37
N LEU A 25 -14.83 3.37 -0.46
CA LEU A 25 -13.78 4.38 -0.32
C LEU A 25 -13.19 4.79 -1.66
N PRO A 26 -12.78 6.06 -1.80
CA PRO A 26 -12.10 6.52 -3.03
C PRO A 26 -10.77 5.79 -3.21
N VAL A 27 -10.47 5.42 -4.46
CA VAL A 27 -9.24 4.75 -4.86
C VAL A 27 -8.63 5.51 -6.02
N MET A 28 -7.33 5.84 -5.93
CA MET A 28 -6.68 6.61 -6.98
C MET A 28 -5.17 6.39 -6.99
N PRO A 29 -4.53 6.62 -8.14
CA PRO A 29 -3.06 6.58 -8.19
C PRO A 29 -2.46 7.75 -7.42
N LEU A 30 -1.18 7.63 -7.05
CA LEU A 30 -0.47 8.65 -6.28
C LEU A 30 -0.59 10.05 -6.90
N ALA A 31 -0.51 10.13 -8.23
CA ALA A 31 -0.55 11.40 -8.95
C ALA A 31 -1.85 12.19 -8.75
N HIS A 32 -2.93 11.53 -8.37
CA HIS A 32 -4.24 12.16 -8.19
C HIS A 32 -4.60 12.44 -6.73
N TYR A 33 -3.68 12.16 -5.80
CA TYR A 33 -3.95 12.32 -4.37
C TYR A 33 -4.26 13.80 -4.03
N PRO A 34 -5.44 14.08 -3.45
CA PRO A 34 -5.85 15.46 -3.18
C PRO A 34 -5.50 15.97 -1.77
N GLY A 35 -4.94 15.11 -0.92
CA GLY A 35 -4.73 15.39 0.49
C GLY A 35 -5.71 14.61 1.38
N GLY A 36 -5.46 14.61 2.68
CA GLY A 36 -6.28 13.91 3.67
C GLY A 36 -5.70 12.56 4.07
N ASP A 37 -6.32 11.91 5.06
CA ASP A 37 -5.86 10.63 5.56
C ASP A 37 -5.86 9.56 4.47
N ALA A 38 -4.76 8.85 4.32
CA ALA A 38 -4.56 7.90 3.25
C ALA A 38 -3.99 6.57 3.74
N LEU A 39 -4.42 5.48 3.08
CA LEU A 39 -3.73 4.20 3.10
C LEU A 39 -2.92 4.11 1.81
N LEU A 40 -1.62 3.92 1.93
CA LEU A 40 -0.72 3.79 0.79
C LEU A 40 -0.57 2.30 0.43
N LEU A 41 -0.83 1.99 -0.84
CA LEU A 41 -0.60 0.64 -1.36
C LEU A 41 0.48 0.73 -2.42
N THR A 42 1.58 0.00 -2.22
CA THR A 42 2.73 0.04 -3.12
C THR A 42 3.25 -1.38 -3.40
N TYR A 43 4.37 -1.47 -4.08
CA TYR A 43 4.99 -2.74 -4.44
C TYR A 43 6.48 -2.70 -4.12
N THR A 44 7.11 -3.89 -4.07
CA THR A 44 8.55 -3.99 -3.90
C THR A 44 9.20 -4.01 -5.27
N PHE A 45 10.19 -3.14 -5.48
CA PHE A 45 10.89 -2.98 -6.76
C PHE A 45 12.30 -3.59 -6.65
N GLY A 46 12.77 -4.17 -7.77
CA GLY A 46 14.12 -4.68 -7.86
C GLY A 46 14.44 -5.69 -6.76
N GLN A 47 15.49 -5.41 -5.98
CA GLN A 47 15.96 -6.28 -4.90
C GLN A 47 15.46 -5.81 -3.54
N GLY A 48 14.21 -5.43 -3.47
CA GLY A 48 13.57 -5.02 -2.22
C GLY A 48 13.48 -3.51 -2.02
N GLU A 49 13.66 -2.74 -3.09
CA GLU A 49 13.61 -1.28 -2.98
C GLU A 49 12.18 -0.77 -2.96
N VAL A 50 12.02 0.39 -2.31
CA VAL A 50 10.81 1.20 -2.41
C VAL A 50 10.83 1.88 -3.78
N PRO A 51 9.73 1.80 -4.56
CA PRO A 51 9.68 2.50 -5.85
C PRO A 51 9.96 4.00 -5.71
N GLY A 52 10.68 4.57 -6.67
CA GLY A 52 11.03 6.00 -6.62
C GLY A 52 9.82 6.92 -6.56
N SER A 53 8.74 6.57 -7.27
CA SER A 53 7.46 7.28 -7.22
C SER A 53 6.87 7.27 -5.81
N THR A 54 6.92 6.13 -5.12
CA THR A 54 6.47 6.02 -3.73
C THR A 54 7.33 6.86 -2.80
N GLN A 55 8.64 6.84 -2.98
CA GLN A 55 9.55 7.65 -2.16
C GLN A 55 9.27 9.15 -2.30
N ARG A 56 9.06 9.62 -3.52
CA ARG A 56 8.72 11.02 -3.77
C ARG A 56 7.37 11.40 -3.14
N PHE A 57 6.40 10.51 -3.20
CA PHE A 57 5.11 10.73 -2.57
C PHE A 57 5.27 10.85 -1.05
N LEU A 58 6.02 9.96 -0.42
CA LEU A 58 6.23 9.97 1.02
C LEU A 58 7.01 11.21 1.48
N ALA A 59 7.95 11.69 0.67
CA ALA A 59 8.69 12.91 1.00
C ALA A 59 7.77 14.13 1.16
N GLN A 60 6.62 14.13 0.49
CA GLN A 60 5.65 15.22 0.54
C GLN A 60 4.48 14.97 1.48
N HIS A 61 4.06 13.72 1.66
CA HIS A 61 2.77 13.38 2.25
C HIS A 61 2.82 12.39 3.40
N ALA A 62 4.00 11.97 3.86
CA ALA A 62 4.11 10.95 4.91
C ALA A 62 3.26 11.25 6.16
N PRO A 63 3.14 12.49 6.66
CA PRO A 63 2.32 12.77 7.85
C PRO A 63 0.84 12.41 7.68
N GLN A 64 0.34 12.33 6.46
CA GLN A 64 -1.06 12.00 6.17
C GLN A 64 -1.27 10.51 5.87
N VAL A 65 -0.21 9.76 5.72
CA VAL A 65 -0.28 8.32 5.43
C VAL A 65 -0.42 7.55 6.74
N ARG A 66 -1.57 6.90 6.91
CA ARG A 66 -1.93 6.20 8.16
C ARG A 66 -1.45 4.76 8.21
N GLY A 67 -1.17 4.18 7.06
CA GLY A 67 -0.69 2.81 6.96
C GLY A 67 -0.17 2.51 5.58
N VAL A 68 0.52 1.39 5.43
CA VAL A 68 1.06 0.94 4.15
C VAL A 68 0.76 -0.53 3.93
N VAL A 69 0.38 -0.88 2.69
CA VAL A 69 0.26 -2.24 2.19
C VAL A 69 1.31 -2.41 1.09
N SER A 70 2.08 -3.48 1.15
CA SER A 70 3.12 -3.75 0.16
C SER A 70 2.81 -5.04 -0.60
N SER A 71 2.78 -4.93 -1.93
CA SER A 71 2.59 -6.08 -2.82
C SER A 71 3.95 -6.59 -3.28
N GLY A 72 4.05 -7.91 -3.45
CA GLY A 72 5.26 -8.53 -3.96
C GLY A 72 4.97 -9.91 -4.52
N SER A 73 6.00 -10.73 -4.63
CA SER A 73 5.89 -12.13 -5.05
C SER A 73 6.66 -13.00 -4.09
N TYR A 74 6.10 -14.16 -3.73
CA TYR A 74 6.80 -15.14 -2.90
C TYR A 74 8.09 -15.64 -3.53
N HIS A 75 8.23 -15.54 -4.86
CA HIS A 75 9.45 -15.92 -5.56
C HIS A 75 10.66 -15.04 -5.19
N TRP A 76 10.42 -13.89 -4.57
CA TRP A 76 11.50 -12.98 -4.19
C TRP A 76 12.20 -13.36 -2.88
N GLY A 77 11.73 -14.41 -2.19
CA GLY A 77 12.35 -14.88 -0.95
C GLY A 77 12.41 -13.79 0.11
N THR A 78 13.62 -13.48 0.61
CA THR A 78 13.82 -12.47 1.65
C THR A 78 13.43 -11.06 1.22
N ASN A 79 13.30 -10.80 -0.07
CA ASN A 79 12.89 -9.49 -0.58
C ASN A 79 11.37 -9.34 -0.67
N PHE A 80 10.62 -10.39 -0.38
CA PHE A 80 9.15 -10.33 -0.41
C PHE A 80 8.64 -9.30 0.58
N GLY A 81 7.93 -8.31 0.05
CA GLY A 81 7.33 -7.26 0.88
C GLY A 81 8.31 -6.29 1.54
N ARG A 82 9.58 -6.33 1.15
CA ARG A 82 10.63 -5.53 1.80
C ARG A 82 10.39 -4.02 1.71
N ALA A 83 9.78 -3.57 0.61
CA ALA A 83 9.45 -2.15 0.44
C ALA A 83 8.55 -1.65 1.58
N GLY A 84 7.52 -2.42 1.94
CA GLY A 84 6.62 -2.06 3.04
C GLY A 84 7.33 -1.97 4.37
N ARG A 85 8.24 -2.92 4.64
CA ARG A 85 9.04 -2.90 5.87
C ARG A 85 9.95 -1.68 5.91
N ARG A 86 10.58 -1.33 4.80
CA ARG A 86 11.45 -0.14 4.71
C ARG A 86 10.67 1.14 4.94
N ILE A 87 9.46 1.24 4.40
CA ILE A 87 8.60 2.40 4.62
C ILE A 87 8.23 2.51 6.10
N ALA A 88 7.85 1.39 6.72
CA ALA A 88 7.51 1.38 8.13
C ALA A 88 8.68 1.84 9.00
N GLU A 89 9.89 1.34 8.72
CA GLU A 89 11.09 1.69 9.46
C GLU A 89 11.52 3.15 9.26
N ASN A 90 11.54 3.59 8.00
CA ASN A 90 12.10 4.91 7.65
C ASN A 90 11.13 6.06 7.93
N TRP A 91 9.83 5.81 7.88
CA TRP A 91 8.80 6.85 7.98
C TRP A 91 7.92 6.72 9.22
N GLY A 92 8.07 5.64 9.98
CA GLY A 92 7.23 5.39 11.16
C GLY A 92 5.76 5.11 10.81
N ILE A 93 5.49 4.60 9.61
CA ILE A 93 4.13 4.30 9.15
C ILE A 93 3.81 2.83 9.45
N PRO A 94 2.66 2.52 10.06
CA PRO A 94 2.31 1.12 10.35
C PRO A 94 2.22 0.28 9.08
N LEU A 95 2.86 -0.89 9.08
CA LEU A 95 2.74 -1.87 8.02
C LEU A 95 1.47 -2.69 8.26
N VAL A 96 0.47 -2.47 7.43
CA VAL A 96 -0.85 -3.11 7.59
C VAL A 96 -0.82 -4.54 7.07
N ALA A 97 -0.24 -4.75 5.90
CA ALA A 97 -0.16 -6.09 5.30
C ALA A 97 0.91 -6.14 4.21
N ILE A 98 1.44 -7.34 4.01
CA ILE A 98 2.26 -7.68 2.85
C ILE A 98 1.45 -8.70 2.07
N ILE A 99 1.18 -8.41 0.79
CA ILE A 99 0.33 -9.26 -0.03
C ILE A 99 1.12 -9.87 -1.17
N ASN A 100 0.75 -11.10 -1.56
CA ASN A 100 1.33 -11.76 -2.71
C ASN A 100 0.53 -11.37 -3.95
N LYS A 101 1.19 -10.74 -4.93
CA LYS A 101 0.58 -10.29 -6.19
C LYS A 101 -0.63 -9.38 -5.92
N ALA A 102 -1.83 -9.77 -6.37
CA ALA A 102 -3.06 -9.00 -6.18
C ALA A 102 -3.79 -9.29 -4.87
N GLY A 103 -3.17 -10.07 -3.99
CA GLY A 103 -3.72 -10.39 -2.68
C GLY A 103 -4.75 -11.50 -2.68
N SER A 104 -4.95 -12.08 -1.51
CA SER A 104 -5.95 -13.13 -1.26
C SER A 104 -7.19 -12.53 -0.60
N GLN A 105 -8.23 -13.37 -0.41
CA GLN A 105 -9.41 -12.96 0.36
C GLN A 105 -9.04 -12.67 1.82
N ALA A 106 -8.12 -13.43 2.40
CA ALA A 106 -7.65 -13.18 3.76
C ALA A 106 -6.93 -11.83 3.87
N ASP A 107 -6.14 -11.46 2.86
CA ASP A 107 -5.47 -10.16 2.80
C ASP A 107 -6.51 -9.04 2.73
N LEU A 108 -7.53 -9.22 1.90
CA LEU A 108 -8.61 -8.25 1.76
C LEU A 108 -9.31 -8.01 3.11
N GLU A 109 -9.67 -9.08 3.81
CA GLU A 109 -10.33 -8.98 5.12
C GLU A 109 -9.43 -8.30 6.16
N ARG A 110 -8.15 -8.62 6.17
CA ARG A 110 -7.19 -8.00 7.09
C ARG A 110 -7.13 -6.49 6.90
N VAL A 111 -7.02 -6.05 5.66
CA VAL A 111 -6.93 -4.61 5.35
C VAL A 111 -8.25 -3.92 5.65
N GLN A 112 -9.38 -4.54 5.33
CA GLN A 112 -10.70 -4.00 5.68
C GLN A 112 -10.86 -3.80 7.18
N GLN A 113 -10.47 -4.78 7.98
CA GLN A 113 -10.56 -4.70 9.44
C GLN A 113 -9.67 -3.58 9.98
N TRP A 114 -8.48 -3.42 9.43
CA TRP A 114 -7.60 -2.33 9.84
C TRP A 114 -8.22 -0.97 9.56
N ILE A 115 -8.78 -0.78 8.36
CA ILE A 115 -9.41 0.49 7.97
C ILE A 115 -10.58 0.82 8.90
N VAL A 116 -11.45 -0.14 9.15
CA VAL A 116 -12.61 0.04 10.04
C VAL A 116 -12.15 0.44 11.45
N GLY A 117 -11.06 -0.13 11.91
CA GLY A 117 -10.50 0.18 13.23
C GLY A 117 -9.89 1.58 13.35
N GLN A 118 -9.68 2.29 12.23
CA GLN A 118 -9.14 3.64 12.24
C GLN A 118 -10.20 4.73 12.44
N SER A 119 -11.47 4.39 12.36
CA SER A 119 -12.56 5.37 12.50
C SER A 119 -12.96 5.66 13.94
#